data_9f1b742b3aabd34578391d8e3d309aa4
#
_entry.id   9f1b742b3aabd34578391d8e3d309aa4
#
_cell.length_a   1.000
_cell.length_b   1.000
_cell.length_c   1.000
_cell.angle_alpha   90.00
_cell.angle_beta   90.00
_cell.angle_gamma   90.00
#
_symmetry.space_group_name_H-M   'P 1'
#
loop_
_entity.id
_entity.type
_entity.pdbx_description
1 polymer ?
#
loop_
_entity_poly.entity_id
_entity_poly.type
_entity_poly.pdbx_seq_one_letter_code
_entity_poly.pdbx_strand_id
1 'polypeptide(L)'
;DELMPELAKTDYAAHTTRHAPGDEFLTIREFRYGDSMRRIQWKASAKTGKLMVKDTGTDEPRLLTIILDNIKPLHAESFEKAVSFAASLADRFIRLGFFVRLITCKKLIPFGNGQEHLFKILDALAVIDEDDTWECPMMDEMHGTGVLILKSDESVLKKAAPACSMVVYAPDL
;
A
#
# COMPACT_ATOMS: atom_id res chain seq x y z
N ASP A 1 -12.26 11.54 -6.04
CA ASP A 1 -11.54 12.23 -4.95
C ASP A 1 -11.97 11.79 -3.54
N GLU A 2 -13.15 11.21 -3.42
CA GLU A 2 -13.74 10.78 -2.13
C GLU A 2 -13.17 9.45 -1.61
N LEU A 3 -12.69 8.58 -2.48
CA LEU A 3 -12.15 7.25 -2.13
C LEU A 3 -10.72 7.30 -1.56
N MET A 4 -9.98 8.36 -1.82
CA MET A 4 -8.59 8.52 -1.40
C MET A 4 -8.39 8.71 0.12
N PRO A 5 -9.28 9.39 0.85
CA PRO A 5 -9.12 9.58 2.30
C PRO A 5 -9.30 8.33 3.14
N GLU A 6 -10.10 7.34 2.68
CA GLU A 6 -10.37 6.13 3.46
C GLU A 6 -9.17 5.16 3.50
N LEU A 7 -8.46 5.00 2.38
CA LEU A 7 -7.26 4.16 2.34
C LEU A 7 -6.11 4.70 3.20
N ALA A 8 -6.03 6.02 3.31
CA ALA A 8 -5.04 6.67 4.17
C ALA A 8 -5.41 6.61 5.67
N LYS A 9 -6.70 6.45 6.01
CA LYS A 9 -7.17 6.42 7.39
C LYS A 9 -6.95 5.08 8.10
N THR A 10 -6.86 3.98 7.38
CA THR A 10 -6.77 2.65 7.98
C THR A 10 -5.47 2.43 8.76
N ASP A 11 -4.39 3.14 8.41
CA ASP A 11 -3.10 3.05 9.12
C ASP A 11 -2.80 4.24 10.06
N TYR A 12 -3.67 5.26 10.12
CA TYR A 12 -3.36 6.52 10.81
C TYR A 12 -3.87 6.59 12.26
N ALA A 13 -4.55 5.55 12.76
CA ALA A 13 -5.19 5.57 14.08
C ALA A 13 -4.26 5.28 15.27
N ALA A 14 -2.96 5.13 15.04
CA ALA A 14 -2.01 4.93 16.12
C ALA A 14 -0.86 5.98 16.02
N HIS A 15 -0.87 6.92 16.94
CA HIS A 15 0.25 7.80 17.29
C HIS A 15 0.42 9.12 16.54
N THR A 16 -0.41 10.10 16.93
CA THR A 16 -0.10 11.52 16.68
C THR A 16 0.71 12.09 17.84
N THR A 17 2.02 12.16 17.69
CA THR A 17 2.85 13.03 18.51
C THR A 17 3.58 14.00 17.58
N ARG A 18 3.42 15.30 17.80
CA ARG A 18 4.04 16.39 17.02
C ARG A 18 5.55 16.27 17.02
N HIS A 19 6.17 16.28 15.84
CA HIS A 19 7.62 16.23 15.68
C HIS A 19 8.14 17.37 14.79
N ALA A 20 9.31 17.90 15.17
CA ALA A 20 10.08 18.83 14.36
C ALA A 20 10.78 18.08 13.22
N PRO A 21 11.10 18.74 12.07
CA PRO A 21 11.75 18.07 10.95
C PRO A 21 13.18 17.67 11.36
N GLY A 22 13.46 16.36 11.35
CA GLY A 22 14.79 15.81 11.61
C GLY A 22 14.90 14.74 12.70
N ASP A 23 13.86 14.50 13.49
CA ASP A 23 13.87 13.42 14.49
C ASP A 23 13.27 12.12 13.92
N GLU A 24 14.07 11.06 13.89
CA GLU A 24 13.57 9.69 13.75
C GLU A 24 12.49 9.46 14.80
N PHE A 25 11.35 8.93 14.41
CA PHE A 25 10.19 8.66 15.28
C PHE A 25 10.59 7.69 16.40
N LEU A 26 10.96 8.23 17.53
CA LEU A 26 11.34 7.48 18.71
C LEU A 26 10.19 7.53 19.71
N THR A 27 9.32 6.54 19.65
CA THR A 27 8.34 6.31 20.72
C THR A 27 9.05 5.66 21.88
N ILE A 28 8.94 6.22 23.10
CA ILE A 28 9.46 5.60 24.33
C ILE A 28 8.28 4.89 24.99
N ARG A 29 8.37 3.56 25.11
CA ARG A 29 7.38 2.73 25.81
C ARG A 29 7.97 1.97 26.98
N GLU A 30 7.13 1.43 27.84
CA GLU A 30 7.55 0.54 28.93
C GLU A 30 8.17 -0.77 28.38
N PHE A 31 9.25 -1.22 29.01
CA PHE A 31 9.96 -2.46 28.67
C PHE A 31 9.02 -3.66 28.81
N ARG A 32 9.06 -4.55 27.84
CA ARG A 32 8.36 -5.84 27.86
C ARG A 32 9.36 -6.99 27.78
N TYR A 33 8.98 -8.13 28.36
CA TYR A 33 9.80 -9.34 28.26
C TYR A 33 10.05 -9.72 26.81
N GLY A 34 11.33 -9.83 26.41
CA GLY A 34 11.75 -10.05 25.01
C GLY A 34 12.36 -8.81 24.34
N ASP A 35 12.23 -7.63 24.93
CA ASP A 35 12.89 -6.43 24.41
C ASP A 35 14.41 -6.48 24.59
N SER A 36 15.15 -5.91 23.65
CA SER A 36 16.60 -5.83 23.76
C SER A 36 17.02 -4.82 24.83
N MET A 37 17.82 -5.28 25.79
CA MET A 37 18.41 -4.42 26.84
C MET A 37 19.22 -3.24 26.29
N ARG A 38 19.75 -3.36 25.05
CA ARG A 38 20.51 -2.28 24.39
C ARG A 38 19.63 -1.08 24.01
N ARG A 39 18.30 -1.27 23.98
CA ARG A 39 17.33 -0.22 23.63
C ARG A 39 16.80 0.53 24.85
N ILE A 40 17.25 0.22 26.05
CA ILE A 40 16.80 0.89 27.27
C ILE A 40 17.24 2.35 27.25
N GLN A 41 16.26 3.23 27.40
CA GLN A 41 16.46 4.66 27.58
C GLN A 41 16.62 4.95 29.07
N TRP A 42 17.86 4.91 29.55
CA TRP A 42 18.19 5.08 30.98
C TRP A 42 17.69 6.40 31.55
N LYS A 43 17.75 7.48 30.77
CA LYS A 43 17.28 8.81 31.19
C LYS A 43 15.75 8.84 31.39
N ALA A 44 14.98 8.21 30.52
CA ALA A 44 13.53 8.11 30.64
C ALA A 44 13.16 7.13 31.76
N SER A 45 13.87 6.01 31.90
CA SER A 45 13.67 5.04 32.97
C SER A 45 13.89 5.65 34.35
N ALA A 46 14.95 6.44 34.51
CA ALA A 46 15.22 7.14 35.78
C ALA A 46 14.15 8.17 36.14
N LYS A 47 13.53 8.83 35.13
CA LYS A 47 12.49 9.82 35.35
C LYS A 47 11.12 9.21 35.68
N THR A 48 10.82 8.04 35.13
CA THR A 48 9.51 7.38 35.29
C THR A 48 9.49 6.32 36.37
N GLY A 49 10.65 5.90 36.88
CA GLY A 49 10.78 4.78 37.82
C GLY A 49 10.50 3.40 37.22
N LYS A 50 10.30 3.32 35.89
CA LYS A 50 10.03 2.11 35.13
C LYS A 50 11.05 1.94 34.03
N LEU A 51 11.38 0.70 33.66
CA LEU A 51 12.25 0.47 32.52
C LEU A 51 11.56 0.91 31.24
N MET A 52 12.14 1.90 30.57
CA MET A 52 11.64 2.47 29.31
C MET A 52 12.58 2.07 28.18
N VAL A 53 12.01 1.59 27.08
CA VAL A 53 12.75 1.28 25.86
C VAL A 53 12.45 2.28 24.77
N LYS A 54 13.48 2.58 24.01
CA LYS A 54 13.36 3.27 22.74
C LYS A 54 12.70 2.27 21.78
N ASP A 55 11.43 2.49 21.51
CA ASP A 55 10.76 1.85 20.41
C ASP A 55 11.21 2.60 19.16
N THR A 56 12.27 2.13 18.55
CA THR A 56 12.45 2.33 17.13
C THR A 56 11.35 1.45 16.55
N GLY A 57 10.15 2.00 16.38
CA GLY A 57 9.14 1.31 15.60
C GLY A 57 9.89 0.72 14.43
N THR A 58 9.98 -0.57 14.35
CA THR A 58 10.19 -1.22 13.07
C THR A 58 8.99 -0.71 12.31
N ASP A 59 9.18 0.37 11.54
CA ASP A 59 8.20 0.77 10.53
C ASP A 59 8.05 -0.46 9.66
N GLU A 60 7.05 -1.28 9.99
CA GLU A 60 6.64 -2.33 9.08
C GLU A 60 6.37 -1.60 7.77
N PRO A 61 7.06 -1.99 6.71
CA PRO A 61 6.95 -1.25 5.46
C PRO A 61 5.48 -1.18 5.08
N ARG A 62 4.96 0.03 4.94
CA ARG A 62 3.57 0.24 4.50
C ARG A 62 3.46 -0.28 3.08
N LEU A 63 2.78 -1.40 2.92
CA LEU A 63 2.67 -2.10 1.65
C LEU A 63 1.32 -1.80 1.00
N LEU A 64 1.33 -1.39 -0.27
CA LEU A 64 0.14 -1.25 -1.10
C LEU A 64 0.27 -2.14 -2.33
N THR A 65 -0.72 -3.00 -2.55
CA THR A 65 -0.86 -3.77 -3.78
C THR A 65 -2.00 -3.20 -4.60
N ILE A 66 -1.72 -2.78 -5.82
CA ILE A 66 -2.71 -2.36 -6.81
C ILE A 66 -2.88 -3.52 -7.79
N ILE A 67 -4.10 -4.02 -7.92
CA ILE A 67 -4.46 -5.07 -8.88
C ILE A 67 -5.38 -4.44 -9.91
N LEU A 68 -4.96 -4.42 -11.18
CA LEU A 68 -5.72 -3.87 -12.28
C LEU A 68 -6.23 -4.99 -13.18
N ASP A 69 -7.56 -5.05 -13.32
CA ASP A 69 -8.24 -5.99 -14.21
C ASP A 69 -8.20 -5.45 -15.65
N ASN A 70 -7.33 -6.04 -16.46
CA ASN A 70 -7.23 -5.75 -17.89
C ASN A 70 -7.65 -6.96 -18.76
N ILE A 71 -8.53 -7.85 -18.25
CA ILE A 71 -9.08 -8.98 -19.01
C ILE A 71 -10.15 -8.49 -20.00
N LYS A 72 -10.14 -8.99 -21.23
CA LYS A 72 -11.18 -8.74 -22.24
C LYS A 72 -12.57 -9.26 -21.79
N PRO A 73 -13.68 -8.68 -22.26
CA PRO A 73 -13.77 -7.42 -23.00
C PRO A 73 -13.70 -6.21 -22.07
N LEU A 74 -13.15 -5.12 -22.55
CA LEU A 74 -13.10 -3.84 -21.84
C LEU A 74 -13.85 -2.78 -22.62
N HIS A 75 -14.52 -1.88 -21.92
CA HIS A 75 -15.00 -0.63 -22.48
C HIS A 75 -13.86 0.39 -22.40
N ALA A 76 -13.41 0.91 -23.54
CA ALA A 76 -12.24 1.78 -23.62
C ALA A 76 -12.27 2.94 -22.62
N GLU A 77 -13.41 3.62 -22.47
CA GLU A 77 -13.55 4.73 -21.53
C GLU A 77 -13.37 4.30 -20.07
N SER A 78 -13.99 3.19 -19.64
CA SER A 78 -13.84 2.67 -18.27
C SER A 78 -12.44 2.16 -18.02
N PHE A 79 -11.80 1.58 -19.04
CA PHE A 79 -10.43 1.11 -18.92
C PHE A 79 -9.44 2.26 -18.73
N GLU A 80 -9.56 3.32 -19.52
CA GLU A 80 -8.71 4.53 -19.37
C GLU A 80 -8.88 5.17 -17.98
N LYS A 81 -10.10 5.22 -17.47
CA LYS A 81 -10.34 5.69 -16.10
C LYS A 81 -9.67 4.79 -15.06
N ALA A 82 -9.76 3.47 -15.22
CA ALA A 82 -9.12 2.50 -14.31
C ALA A 82 -7.60 2.65 -14.32
N VAL A 83 -6.98 2.79 -15.49
CA VAL A 83 -5.54 3.03 -15.66
C VAL A 83 -5.13 4.35 -15.01
N SER A 84 -5.88 5.42 -15.27
CA SER A 84 -5.64 6.75 -14.67
C SER A 84 -5.76 6.74 -13.16
N PHE A 85 -6.75 6.00 -12.63
CA PHE A 85 -6.92 5.82 -11.19
C PHE A 85 -5.77 5.02 -10.57
N ALA A 86 -5.35 3.92 -11.19
CA ALA A 86 -4.19 3.13 -10.74
C ALA A 86 -2.91 3.97 -10.71
N ALA A 87 -2.67 4.79 -11.73
CA ALA A 87 -1.54 5.71 -11.79
C ALA A 87 -1.57 6.75 -10.66
N SER A 88 -2.75 7.34 -10.41
CA SER A 88 -2.96 8.32 -9.35
C SER A 88 -2.75 7.72 -7.96
N LEU A 89 -3.21 6.48 -7.74
CA LEU A 89 -2.96 5.74 -6.50
C LEU A 89 -1.46 5.52 -6.31
N ALA A 90 -0.76 5.02 -7.32
CA ALA A 90 0.67 4.75 -7.24
C ALA A 90 1.45 6.03 -6.89
N ASP A 91 1.20 7.15 -7.59
CA ASP A 91 1.86 8.43 -7.30
C ASP A 91 1.57 8.89 -5.86
N ARG A 92 0.30 8.87 -5.47
CA ARG A 92 -0.11 9.35 -4.15
C ARG A 92 0.51 8.54 -3.02
N PHE A 93 0.45 7.20 -3.09
CA PHE A 93 0.94 6.35 -2.02
C PHE A 93 2.47 6.25 -1.97
N ILE A 94 3.16 6.30 -3.11
CA ILE A 94 4.63 6.42 -3.13
C ILE A 94 5.09 7.72 -2.46
N ARG A 95 4.41 8.85 -2.72
CA ARG A 95 4.69 10.13 -2.03
C ARG A 95 4.42 10.08 -0.53
N LEU A 96 3.50 9.23 -0.07
CA LEU A 96 3.23 8.98 1.35
C LEU A 96 4.21 7.99 2.00
N GLY A 97 5.21 7.50 1.25
CA GLY A 97 6.23 6.58 1.74
C GLY A 97 5.86 5.10 1.71
N PHE A 98 4.76 4.73 1.02
CA PHE A 98 4.39 3.33 0.84
C PHE A 98 5.31 2.64 -0.19
N PHE A 99 5.52 1.35 0.04
CA PHE A 99 6.03 0.45 -1.00
C PHE A 99 4.86 -0.05 -1.82
N VAL A 100 4.84 0.26 -3.11
CA VAL A 100 3.73 -0.04 -4.01
C VAL A 100 4.11 -1.19 -4.93
N ARG A 101 3.19 -2.13 -5.10
CA ARG A 101 3.25 -3.24 -6.06
C ARG A 101 2.10 -3.10 -7.05
N LEU A 102 2.37 -3.32 -8.34
CA LEU A 102 1.33 -3.37 -9.37
C LEU A 102 1.21 -4.80 -9.92
N ILE A 103 -0.01 -5.31 -10.00
CA ILE A 103 -0.35 -6.60 -10.61
C ILE A 103 -1.37 -6.36 -11.72
N THR A 104 -1.08 -6.88 -12.90
CA THR A 104 -1.98 -6.92 -14.05
C THR A 104 -2.10 -8.35 -14.55
N CYS A 105 -2.86 -8.63 -15.61
CA CYS A 105 -3.07 -9.98 -16.12
C CYS A 105 -1.79 -10.77 -16.39
N LYS A 106 -0.75 -10.12 -16.89
CA LYS A 106 0.52 -10.79 -17.26
C LYS A 106 1.75 -10.18 -16.61
N LYS A 107 1.61 -9.04 -15.95
CA LYS A 107 2.76 -8.30 -15.42
C LYS A 107 2.65 -8.09 -13.93
N LEU A 108 3.73 -8.39 -13.23
CA LEU A 108 3.92 -8.07 -11.84
C LEU A 108 5.11 -7.13 -11.70
N ILE A 109 4.87 -5.95 -11.12
CA ILE A 109 5.92 -5.05 -10.65
C ILE A 109 6.02 -5.24 -9.14
N PRO A 110 7.16 -5.72 -8.62
CA PRO A 110 7.32 -6.02 -7.20
C PRO A 110 7.24 -4.76 -6.34
N PHE A 111 7.16 -4.93 -5.03
CA PHE A 111 7.15 -3.81 -4.10
C PHE A 111 8.39 -2.92 -4.26
N GLY A 112 8.17 -1.63 -4.32
CA GLY A 112 9.20 -0.61 -4.39
C GLY A 112 8.67 0.75 -4.00
N ASN A 113 9.58 1.68 -3.80
CA ASN A 113 9.30 3.06 -3.39
C ASN A 113 10.19 4.03 -4.18
N GLY A 114 9.86 5.31 -4.11
CA GLY A 114 10.62 6.37 -4.73
C GLY A 114 10.28 6.63 -6.20
N GLN A 115 10.87 7.70 -6.73
CA GLN A 115 10.49 8.23 -8.04
C GLN A 115 10.83 7.27 -9.19
N GLU A 116 11.95 6.57 -9.11
CA GLU A 116 12.34 5.58 -10.13
C GLU A 116 11.33 4.42 -10.20
N HIS A 117 10.84 3.98 -9.04
CA HIS A 117 9.83 2.92 -8.98
C HIS A 117 8.47 3.41 -9.50
N LEU A 118 8.09 4.65 -9.20
CA LEU A 118 6.90 5.28 -9.77
C LEU A 118 6.95 5.27 -11.30
N PHE A 119 8.07 5.67 -11.90
CA PHE A 119 8.21 5.65 -13.35
C PHE A 119 8.06 4.24 -13.92
N LYS A 120 8.60 3.20 -13.27
CA LYS A 120 8.39 1.80 -13.72
C LYS A 120 6.91 1.40 -13.73
N ILE A 121 6.14 1.87 -12.76
CA ILE A 121 4.69 1.64 -12.71
C ILE A 121 3.98 2.42 -13.82
N LEU A 122 4.29 3.70 -13.98
CA LEU A 122 3.66 4.55 -14.99
C LEU A 122 3.97 4.08 -16.42
N ASP A 123 5.20 3.69 -16.70
CA ASP A 123 5.60 3.11 -17.99
C ASP A 123 4.85 1.82 -18.29
N ALA A 124 4.64 0.98 -17.26
CA ALA A 124 3.87 -0.24 -17.43
C ALA A 124 2.39 0.03 -17.71
N LEU A 125 1.81 1.04 -17.05
CA LEU A 125 0.43 1.46 -17.26
C LEU A 125 0.23 2.18 -18.61
N ALA A 126 1.23 2.90 -19.10
CA ALA A 126 1.16 3.61 -20.37
C ALA A 126 1.11 2.69 -21.60
N VAL A 127 1.63 1.46 -21.47
CA VAL A 127 1.66 0.45 -22.53
C VAL A 127 0.79 -0.77 -22.22
N ILE A 128 -0.15 -0.61 -21.28
CA ILE A 128 -1.02 -1.71 -20.90
C ILE A 128 -2.12 -1.90 -21.93
N ASP A 129 -2.26 -3.12 -22.41
CA ASP A 129 -3.32 -3.55 -23.31
C ASP A 129 -4.28 -4.52 -22.63
N GLU A 130 -5.39 -4.79 -23.32
CA GLU A 130 -6.32 -5.86 -22.96
C GLU A 130 -5.67 -7.23 -23.10
N ASP A 131 -6.02 -8.13 -22.21
CA ASP A 131 -5.54 -9.49 -22.21
C ASP A 131 -6.68 -10.53 -22.24
N ASP A 132 -6.42 -11.70 -22.79
CA ASP A 132 -7.43 -12.77 -22.91
C ASP A 132 -7.52 -13.62 -21.64
N THR A 133 -6.42 -13.73 -20.89
CA THR A 133 -6.31 -14.58 -19.72
C THR A 133 -5.56 -13.93 -18.56
N TRP A 134 -5.90 -14.34 -17.33
CA TRP A 134 -5.12 -14.01 -16.17
C TRP A 134 -4.02 -15.05 -15.94
N GLU A 135 -2.77 -14.66 -16.07
CA GLU A 135 -1.60 -15.52 -15.91
C GLU A 135 -0.73 -15.16 -14.69
N CYS A 136 -1.10 -14.14 -13.94
CA CYS A 136 -0.31 -13.69 -12.81
C CYS A 136 -0.52 -14.59 -11.58
N PRO A 137 0.51 -15.29 -11.08
CA PRO A 137 0.35 -16.34 -10.07
C PRO A 137 0.25 -15.86 -8.63
N MET A 138 0.45 -14.59 -8.35
CA MET A 138 0.77 -14.07 -7.00
C MET A 138 -0.42 -13.53 -6.22
N MET A 139 -1.63 -14.07 -6.41
CA MET A 139 -2.80 -13.65 -5.62
C MET A 139 -2.83 -14.25 -4.20
N ASP A 140 -2.05 -15.29 -3.92
CA ASP A 140 -2.08 -16.01 -2.66
C ASP A 140 -1.29 -15.31 -1.53
N GLU A 141 -0.42 -14.36 -1.87
CA GLU A 141 0.40 -13.61 -0.90
C GLU A 141 0.06 -12.12 -0.90
N MET A 142 -1.14 -11.78 -0.44
CA MET A 142 -1.52 -10.38 -0.24
C MET A 142 -0.95 -9.86 1.08
N HIS A 143 0.14 -9.13 1.00
CA HIS A 143 0.72 -8.42 2.13
C HIS A 143 0.32 -6.94 2.10
N GLY A 144 -0.12 -6.41 3.25
CA GLY A 144 -0.50 -5.01 3.40
C GLY A 144 -1.87 -4.68 2.82
N THR A 145 -2.05 -3.42 2.43
CA THR A 145 -3.31 -2.92 1.85
C THR A 145 -3.44 -3.35 0.39
N GLY A 146 -4.56 -3.98 0.02
CA GLY A 146 -4.86 -4.38 -1.35
C GLY A 146 -5.97 -3.53 -1.95
N VAL A 147 -5.77 -2.97 -3.14
CA VAL A 147 -6.79 -2.29 -3.95
C VAL A 147 -6.99 -3.06 -5.24
N LEU A 148 -8.21 -3.56 -5.43
CA LEU A 148 -8.63 -4.28 -6.61
C LEU A 148 -9.47 -3.37 -7.50
N ILE A 149 -9.02 -3.10 -8.71
CA ILE A 149 -9.72 -2.29 -9.71
C ILE A 149 -10.30 -3.25 -10.75
N LEU A 150 -11.61 -3.41 -10.71
CA LEU A 150 -12.36 -4.32 -11.58
C LEU A 150 -12.99 -3.57 -12.76
N LYS A 151 -12.96 -4.19 -13.91
CA LYS A 151 -13.65 -3.68 -15.12
C LYS A 151 -15.17 -3.71 -14.99
N SER A 152 -15.72 -4.70 -14.30
CA SER A 152 -17.15 -4.91 -14.09
C SER A 152 -17.40 -5.86 -12.93
N ASP A 153 -18.65 -5.97 -12.54
CA ASP A 153 -19.12 -6.89 -11.47
C ASP A 153 -19.02 -8.36 -11.88
N GLU A 154 -18.92 -8.65 -13.17
CA GLU A 154 -18.80 -10.00 -13.75
C GLU A 154 -17.36 -10.49 -13.91
N SER A 155 -16.39 -9.69 -13.49
CA SER A 155 -14.98 -10.05 -13.63
C SER A 155 -14.62 -11.33 -12.86
N VAL A 156 -13.81 -12.18 -13.49
CA VAL A 156 -13.27 -13.39 -12.85
C VAL A 156 -12.38 -13.07 -11.66
N LEU A 157 -11.80 -11.85 -11.62
CA LEU A 157 -10.98 -11.36 -10.52
C LEU A 157 -11.78 -10.96 -9.28
N LYS A 158 -13.11 -10.91 -9.37
CA LYS A 158 -13.97 -10.70 -8.20
C LYS A 158 -13.72 -11.73 -7.08
N LYS A 159 -13.23 -12.91 -7.44
CA LYS A 159 -12.81 -13.94 -6.47
C LYS A 159 -11.69 -13.48 -5.53
N ALA A 160 -10.90 -12.50 -5.96
CA ALA A 160 -9.84 -11.92 -5.15
C ALA A 160 -10.32 -10.80 -4.20
N ALA A 161 -11.54 -10.32 -4.37
CA ALA A 161 -12.10 -9.25 -3.56
C ALA A 161 -12.01 -9.49 -2.04
N PRO A 162 -12.24 -10.70 -1.50
CA PRO A 162 -12.11 -10.94 -0.06
C PRO A 162 -10.69 -10.76 0.50
N ALA A 163 -9.66 -10.86 -0.35
CA ALA A 163 -8.26 -10.66 0.03
C ALA A 163 -7.83 -9.19 -0.06
N CYS A 164 -8.67 -8.32 -0.63
CA CYS A 164 -8.36 -6.90 -0.84
C CYS A 164 -9.06 -6.03 0.21
N SER A 165 -8.39 -4.95 0.59
CA SER A 165 -8.93 -3.96 1.53
C SER A 165 -9.99 -3.07 0.89
N MET A 166 -9.91 -2.89 -0.43
CA MET A 166 -10.83 -2.09 -1.23
C MET A 166 -11.04 -2.71 -2.61
N VAL A 167 -12.27 -2.62 -3.10
CA VAL A 167 -12.64 -2.97 -4.48
C VAL A 167 -13.26 -1.75 -5.13
N VAL A 168 -12.77 -1.40 -6.31
CA VAL A 168 -13.24 -0.26 -7.10
C VAL A 168 -13.69 -0.78 -8.46
N TYR A 169 -14.84 -0.33 -8.92
CA TYR A 169 -15.34 -0.66 -10.24
C TYR A 169 -15.04 0.47 -11.22
N ALA A 170 -14.41 0.15 -12.34
CA ALA A 170 -14.01 1.13 -13.34
C ALA A 170 -15.17 1.99 -13.89
N PRO A 171 -16.39 1.47 -14.08
CA PRO A 171 -17.53 2.28 -14.49
C PRO A 171 -17.94 3.36 -13.48
N ASP A 172 -17.61 3.20 -12.21
CA ASP A 172 -17.98 4.11 -11.11
C ASP A 172 -16.96 5.26 -10.91
N LEU A 173 -15.86 5.25 -11.69
CA LEU A 173 -14.76 6.24 -11.64
C LEU A 173 -15.00 7.54 -12.45
#